data_320e0f02dc8544e61c8145ff0ea8db1b
#
_entry.id   320e0f02dc8544e61c8145ff0ea8db1b
#
_cell.length_a   1.000
_cell.length_b   1.000
_cell.length_c   1.000
_cell.angle_alpha   90.00
_cell.angle_beta   90.00
_cell.angle_gamma   90.00
#
_symmetry.space_group_name_H-M   'P 1'
#
loop_
_entity.id
_entity.type
_entity.pdbx_description
1 polymer ?
#
loop_
_entity_poly.entity_id
_entity_poly.type
_entity_poly.pdbx_seq_one_letter_code
_entity_poly.pdbx_strand_id
1 'polypeptide(L)'
;MYYRTRTYIAGDWDHDKDAVEALHRWNESSKYGLSFSDAHELKQAKDTSLNCSIKRSLAERLDASKTFILIVGDHTKELKAGGCQYCGSYNSYRGTCSRGHTIDTRSYIDFECEKAIRDGLKIIVLYKSTFVNRDKCPEVIRWKGIHVPMEKWIGNTLYLDYDSVRNAIGQ
;
A
#
# COMPACT_ATOMS: atom_id res chain seq x y z
N MET A 1 24.98 2.48 -6.02
CA MET A 1 23.94 1.47 -5.73
C MET A 1 23.20 1.95 -4.50
N TYR A 2 21.98 2.42 -4.64
CA TYR A 2 21.17 2.81 -3.48
C TYR A 2 20.75 1.55 -2.71
N TYR A 3 21.14 1.44 -1.45
CA TYR A 3 20.77 0.33 -0.59
C TYR A 3 19.28 0.50 -0.18
N ARG A 4 18.41 -0.31 -0.73
CA ARG A 4 16.99 -0.35 -0.35
C ARG A 4 16.86 -1.00 1.02
N THR A 5 16.40 -0.26 2.01
CA THR A 5 16.31 -0.76 3.40
C THR A 5 14.91 -0.64 3.98
N ARG A 6 14.04 0.18 3.38
CA ARG A 6 12.76 0.55 3.94
C ARG A 6 11.64 -0.43 3.58
N THR A 7 10.57 -0.37 4.33
CA THR A 7 9.31 -1.05 4.08
C THR A 7 8.27 -0.01 3.68
N TYR A 8 7.60 -0.24 2.57
CA TYR A 8 6.50 0.59 2.11
C TYR A 8 5.19 -0.05 2.52
N ILE A 9 4.31 0.71 3.17
CA ILE A 9 2.97 0.26 3.55
C ILE A 9 1.95 1.00 2.70
N ALA A 10 1.22 0.27 1.87
CA ALA A 10 0.12 0.75 1.06
C ALA A 10 -1.22 0.26 1.65
N GLY A 11 -2.26 1.07 1.53
CA GLY A 11 -3.59 0.72 2.01
C GLY A 11 -4.57 1.88 1.85
N ASP A 12 -5.83 1.61 2.13
CA ASP A 12 -6.87 2.62 2.21
C ASP A 12 -6.82 3.33 3.57
N TRP A 13 -6.20 4.52 3.60
CA TRP A 13 -6.05 5.28 4.83
C TRP A 13 -7.37 5.78 5.43
N ASP A 14 -8.44 5.83 4.66
CA ASP A 14 -9.75 6.23 5.17
C ASP A 14 -10.46 5.10 5.90
N HIS A 15 -10.33 3.85 5.40
CA HIS A 15 -11.06 2.70 5.93
C HIS A 15 -10.19 1.68 6.68
N ASP A 16 -8.89 1.61 6.39
CA ASP A 16 -7.96 0.61 6.93
C ASP A 16 -6.87 1.20 7.84
N LYS A 17 -7.08 2.43 8.31
CA LYS A 17 -6.15 3.16 9.17
C LYS A 17 -5.76 2.39 10.42
N ASP A 18 -6.72 1.71 11.07
CA ASP A 18 -6.50 0.90 12.26
C ASP A 18 -5.51 -0.26 12.02
N ALA A 19 -5.54 -0.87 10.84
CA ALA A 19 -4.59 -1.91 10.46
C ALA A 19 -3.18 -1.35 10.23
N VAL A 20 -3.07 -0.18 9.59
CA VAL A 20 -1.79 0.54 9.44
C VAL A 20 -1.20 0.90 10.81
N GLU A 21 -2.02 1.49 11.68
CA GLU A 21 -1.62 1.85 13.05
C GLU A 21 -1.21 0.63 13.87
N ALA A 22 -1.83 -0.53 13.64
CA ALA A 22 -1.42 -1.78 14.29
C ALA A 22 0.00 -2.19 13.90
N LEU A 23 0.37 -2.11 12.61
CA LEU A 23 1.72 -2.37 12.14
C LEU A 23 2.73 -1.43 12.79
N HIS A 24 2.43 -0.15 12.88
CA HIS A 24 3.29 0.84 13.55
C HIS A 24 3.45 0.54 15.04
N ARG A 25 2.36 0.28 15.77
CA ARG A 25 2.41 -0.10 17.17
C ARG A 25 3.27 -1.34 17.43
N TRP A 26 3.18 -2.35 16.58
CA TRP A 26 4.02 -3.55 16.69
C TRP A 26 5.48 -3.26 16.37
N ASN A 27 5.73 -2.35 15.42
CA ASN A 27 7.08 -1.94 15.07
C ASN A 27 7.77 -1.13 16.19
N GLU A 28 7.03 -0.28 16.88
CA GLU A 28 7.53 0.56 17.97
C GLU A 28 7.64 -0.20 19.31
N SER A 29 6.92 -1.30 19.45
CA SER A 29 6.84 -2.04 20.70
C SER A 29 8.02 -2.97 20.92
N SER A 30 8.71 -2.83 22.05
CA SER A 30 9.73 -3.78 22.47
C SER A 30 9.20 -5.21 22.72
N LYS A 31 7.90 -5.34 23.02
CA LYS A 31 7.23 -6.64 23.23
C LYS A 31 7.03 -7.40 21.92
N TYR A 32 6.62 -6.70 20.86
CA TYR A 32 6.29 -7.34 19.59
C TYR A 32 7.49 -7.40 18.65
N GLY A 33 8.29 -6.33 18.60
CA GLY A 33 9.59 -6.35 17.93
C GLY A 33 9.52 -6.54 16.42
N LEU A 34 8.49 -6.01 15.73
CA LEU A 34 8.63 -5.80 14.30
C LEU A 34 9.74 -4.77 14.08
N SER A 35 10.65 -5.04 13.17
CA SER A 35 11.76 -4.14 12.89
C SER A 35 11.75 -3.76 11.41
N PHE A 36 11.14 -2.61 11.10
CA PHE A 36 11.17 -2.03 9.78
C PHE A 36 11.22 -0.49 9.86
N SER A 37 11.74 0.14 8.82
CA SER A 37 11.66 1.60 8.65
C SER A 37 10.59 1.91 7.61
N ASP A 38 9.57 2.68 8.00
CA ASP A 38 8.50 3.06 7.09
C ASP A 38 9.00 4.08 6.06
N ALA A 39 8.68 3.85 4.81
CA ALA A 39 9.01 4.76 3.73
C ALA A 39 8.17 6.04 3.75
N HIS A 40 7.01 6.07 4.44
CA HIS A 40 6.17 7.25 4.57
C HIS A 40 6.80 8.37 5.39
N GLU A 41 7.80 8.08 6.21
CA GLU A 41 8.58 9.09 6.92
C GLU A 41 9.39 10.02 5.97
N LEU A 42 9.63 9.61 4.72
CA LEU A 42 10.51 10.32 3.80
C LEU A 42 9.93 11.62 3.23
N LYS A 43 8.63 11.68 2.96
CA LYS A 43 7.94 12.87 2.42
C LYS A 43 6.43 12.67 2.43
N GLN A 44 5.68 13.66 2.87
CA GLN A 44 4.22 13.68 2.69
C GLN A 44 3.85 14.58 1.52
N ALA A 45 3.02 14.08 0.59
CA ALA A 45 2.37 14.93 -0.41
C ALA A 45 1.29 15.77 0.28
N LYS A 46 1.17 17.04 -0.11
CA LYS A 46 0.08 17.91 0.38
C LYS A 46 -1.22 17.51 -0.32
N ASP A 47 -2.35 17.58 0.38
CA ASP A 47 -3.68 17.25 -0.15
C ASP A 47 -4.07 18.02 -1.42
N THR A 48 -3.48 19.20 -1.62
CA THR A 48 -3.67 20.03 -2.82
C THR A 48 -2.77 19.66 -4.00
N SER A 49 -1.93 18.64 -3.85
CA SER A 49 -1.00 18.23 -4.90
C SER A 49 -1.72 17.55 -6.07
N LEU A 50 -1.20 17.74 -7.29
CA LEU A 50 -1.69 17.02 -8.46
C LEU A 50 -1.44 15.53 -8.34
N ASN A 51 -2.31 14.69 -8.90
CA ASN A 51 -2.17 13.23 -8.87
C ASN A 51 -0.81 12.74 -9.38
N CYS A 52 -0.27 13.36 -10.44
CA CYS A 52 1.07 13.02 -10.94
C CYS A 52 2.19 13.40 -9.95
N SER A 53 2.05 14.49 -9.20
CA SER A 53 3.03 14.90 -8.18
C SER A 53 2.99 13.96 -6.98
N ILE A 54 1.80 13.52 -6.58
CA ILE A 54 1.62 12.51 -5.53
C ILE A 54 2.28 11.20 -5.97
N LYS A 55 1.99 10.70 -7.19
CA LYS A 55 2.62 9.47 -7.72
C LYS A 55 4.15 9.55 -7.78
N ARG A 56 4.70 10.72 -8.09
CA ARG A 56 6.15 10.92 -8.04
C ARG A 56 6.70 10.75 -6.62
N SER A 57 6.04 11.33 -5.64
CA SER A 57 6.42 11.18 -4.22
C SER A 57 6.30 9.72 -3.75
N LEU A 58 5.24 9.00 -4.16
CA LEU A 58 5.08 7.57 -3.89
C LEU A 58 6.20 6.75 -4.55
N ALA A 59 6.57 7.09 -5.80
CA ALA A 59 7.66 6.43 -6.51
C ALA A 59 9.01 6.59 -5.77
N GLU A 60 9.34 7.80 -5.30
CA GLU A 60 10.57 8.06 -4.54
C GLU A 60 10.66 7.19 -3.27
N ARG A 61 9.52 7.00 -2.57
CA ARG A 61 9.46 6.14 -1.38
C ARG A 61 9.61 4.66 -1.72
N LEU A 62 8.98 4.22 -2.80
CA LEU A 62 9.12 2.84 -3.30
C LEU A 62 10.55 2.55 -3.74
N ASP A 63 11.25 3.53 -4.35
CA ASP A 63 12.65 3.39 -4.75
C ASP A 63 13.60 3.15 -3.56
N ALA A 64 13.26 3.69 -2.38
CA ALA A 64 14.00 3.47 -1.14
C ALA A 64 13.62 2.15 -0.43
N SER A 65 12.62 1.43 -0.91
CA SER A 65 12.03 0.28 -0.24
C SER A 65 12.54 -1.05 -0.79
N LYS A 66 12.73 -2.02 0.09
CA LYS A 66 13.00 -3.44 -0.25
C LYS A 66 11.76 -4.33 -0.11
N THR A 67 10.81 -3.89 0.73
CA THR A 67 9.58 -4.62 1.03
C THR A 67 8.38 -3.72 0.78
N PHE A 68 7.37 -4.28 0.17
CA PHE A 68 6.07 -3.67 -0.07
C PHE A 68 5.01 -4.46 0.68
N ILE A 69 4.29 -3.80 1.57
CA ILE A 69 3.15 -4.36 2.30
C ILE A 69 1.88 -3.68 1.78
N LEU A 70 0.95 -4.45 1.24
CA LEU A 70 -0.38 -3.99 0.91
C LEU A 70 -1.37 -4.48 1.96
N ILE A 71 -2.11 -3.56 2.58
CA ILE A 71 -3.27 -3.88 3.40
C ILE A 71 -4.50 -3.93 2.50
N VAL A 72 -5.23 -5.03 2.55
CA VAL A 72 -6.45 -5.26 1.78
C VAL A 72 -7.64 -5.30 2.72
N GLY A 73 -8.43 -4.25 2.67
CA GLY A 73 -9.74 -4.14 3.34
C GLY A 73 -10.89 -4.32 2.35
N ASP A 74 -12.08 -3.93 2.78
CA ASP A 74 -13.30 -4.11 2.01
C ASP A 74 -13.37 -3.25 0.74
N HIS A 75 -12.70 -2.10 0.74
CA HIS A 75 -12.77 -1.11 -0.34
C HIS A 75 -11.52 -1.02 -1.20
N THR A 76 -10.44 -1.74 -0.86
CA THR A 76 -9.12 -1.58 -1.50
C THR A 76 -9.17 -1.74 -3.02
N LYS A 77 -9.90 -2.73 -3.53
CA LYS A 77 -10.03 -2.98 -4.97
C LYS A 77 -10.81 -1.88 -5.72
N GLU A 78 -11.69 -1.17 -5.02
CA GLU A 78 -12.60 -0.19 -5.59
C GLU A 78 -12.01 1.22 -5.63
N LEU A 79 -10.83 1.41 -5.02
CA LEU A 79 -10.18 2.72 -4.93
C LEU A 79 -9.79 3.23 -6.33
N LYS A 80 -10.31 4.40 -6.68
CA LYS A 80 -10.05 5.06 -7.96
C LYS A 80 -9.22 6.34 -7.82
N ALA A 81 -9.00 6.80 -6.59
CA ALA A 81 -8.21 7.99 -6.32
C ALA A 81 -6.81 7.89 -6.96
N GLY A 82 -6.34 8.97 -7.55
CA GLY A 82 -5.02 9.06 -8.19
C GLY A 82 -5.03 8.96 -9.72
N GLY A 83 -6.11 8.48 -10.34
CA GLY A 83 -6.23 8.46 -11.79
C GLY A 83 -6.33 9.87 -12.38
N CYS A 84 -5.65 10.11 -13.50
CA CYS A 84 -5.69 11.42 -14.18
C CYS A 84 -7.10 11.85 -14.59
N GLN A 85 -8.00 10.90 -14.88
CA GLN A 85 -9.40 11.17 -15.21
C GLN A 85 -10.18 11.87 -14.08
N TYR A 86 -9.68 11.80 -12.84
CA TYR A 86 -10.24 12.48 -11.67
C TYR A 86 -9.46 13.75 -11.28
N CYS A 87 -8.47 14.16 -12.08
CA CYS A 87 -7.66 15.35 -11.83
C CYS A 87 -8.32 16.58 -12.45
N GLY A 88 -8.35 17.70 -11.73
CA GLY A 88 -8.89 18.98 -12.24
C GLY A 88 -8.17 19.56 -13.49
N SER A 89 -6.99 19.06 -13.80
CA SER A 89 -6.24 19.43 -15.02
C SER A 89 -6.47 18.48 -16.20
N TYR A 90 -7.35 17.49 -16.06
CA TYR A 90 -7.65 16.54 -17.14
C TYR A 90 -8.69 17.08 -18.11
N ASN A 91 -8.37 17.05 -19.39
CA ASN A 91 -9.30 17.38 -20.46
C ASN A 91 -9.92 16.06 -21.00
N SER A 92 -11.14 15.77 -20.59
CA SER A 92 -11.85 14.54 -20.97
C SER A 92 -12.14 14.44 -22.47
N TYR A 93 -12.34 15.57 -23.15
CA TYR A 93 -12.63 15.61 -24.58
C TYR A 93 -11.40 15.22 -25.42
N ARG A 94 -10.22 15.67 -25.00
CA ARG A 94 -8.95 15.40 -25.71
C ARG A 94 -8.16 14.23 -25.12
N GLY A 95 -8.51 13.73 -23.94
CA GLY A 95 -7.74 12.72 -23.23
C GLY A 95 -6.35 13.19 -22.83
N THR A 96 -6.19 14.49 -22.54
CA THR A 96 -4.88 15.11 -22.29
C THR A 96 -4.87 15.86 -20.96
N CYS A 97 -3.67 16.08 -20.42
CA CYS A 97 -3.45 16.98 -19.29
C CYS A 97 -3.28 18.42 -19.81
N SER A 98 -4.05 19.38 -19.28
CA SER A 98 -3.90 20.82 -19.63
C SER A 98 -2.53 21.41 -19.24
N ARG A 99 -1.77 20.72 -18.40
CA ARG A 99 -0.41 21.10 -17.98
C ARG A 99 0.68 20.34 -18.75
N GLY A 100 0.32 19.55 -19.77
CA GLY A 100 1.27 18.83 -20.60
C GLY A 100 1.92 17.58 -19.94
N HIS A 101 1.39 17.10 -18.80
CA HIS A 101 1.90 15.88 -18.19
C HIS A 101 1.36 14.62 -18.86
N THR A 102 2.14 13.56 -18.81
CA THR A 102 1.72 12.22 -19.27
C THR A 102 0.51 11.74 -18.49
N ILE A 103 -0.49 11.20 -19.19
CA ILE A 103 -1.70 10.65 -18.60
C ILE A 103 -1.41 9.30 -17.97
N ASP A 104 -1.82 9.14 -16.71
CA ASP A 104 -1.81 7.89 -15.97
C ASP A 104 -3.15 7.71 -15.27
N THR A 105 -3.97 6.79 -15.77
CA THR A 105 -5.33 6.53 -15.29
C THR A 105 -5.41 5.57 -14.11
N ARG A 106 -4.28 4.97 -13.68
CA ARG A 106 -4.23 4.06 -12.54
C ARG A 106 -4.57 4.79 -11.24
N SER A 107 -5.23 4.08 -10.34
CA SER A 107 -5.35 4.53 -8.94
C SER A 107 -3.96 4.63 -8.28
N TYR A 108 -3.89 5.24 -7.11
CA TYR A 108 -2.65 5.24 -6.33
C TYR A 108 -2.24 3.82 -5.97
N ILE A 109 -3.17 3.00 -5.49
CA ILE A 109 -2.94 1.60 -5.11
C ILE A 109 -2.45 0.77 -6.31
N ASP A 110 -3.07 0.90 -7.48
CA ASP A 110 -2.62 0.17 -8.67
C ASP A 110 -1.22 0.61 -9.09
N PHE A 111 -0.95 1.91 -9.05
CA PHE A 111 0.38 2.46 -9.35
C PHE A 111 1.45 1.90 -8.40
N GLU A 112 1.17 1.88 -7.10
CA GLU A 112 2.07 1.36 -6.07
C GLU A 112 2.33 -0.14 -6.25
N CYS A 113 1.27 -0.93 -6.47
CA CYS A 113 1.37 -2.36 -6.71
C CYS A 113 2.19 -2.70 -7.95
N GLU A 114 1.90 -2.06 -9.08
CA GLU A 114 2.64 -2.28 -10.33
C GLU A 114 4.12 -1.88 -10.20
N LYS A 115 4.38 -0.75 -9.55
CA LYS A 115 5.77 -0.32 -9.32
C LYS A 115 6.51 -1.29 -8.41
N ALA A 116 5.88 -1.75 -7.33
CA ALA A 116 6.49 -2.71 -6.41
C ALA A 116 6.88 -4.03 -7.12
N ILE A 117 6.00 -4.52 -8.01
CA ILE A 117 6.26 -5.73 -8.81
C ILE A 117 7.40 -5.47 -9.81
N ARG A 118 7.31 -4.38 -10.59
CA ARG A 118 8.32 -4.03 -11.60
C ARG A 118 9.71 -3.88 -10.99
N ASP A 119 9.79 -3.29 -9.81
CA ASP A 119 11.05 -2.99 -9.13
C ASP A 119 11.57 -4.17 -8.29
N GLY A 120 10.83 -5.30 -8.28
CA GLY A 120 11.24 -6.55 -7.64
C GLY A 120 11.26 -6.49 -6.12
N LEU A 121 10.36 -5.72 -5.49
CA LEU A 121 10.26 -5.66 -4.04
C LEU A 121 9.73 -6.99 -3.48
N LYS A 122 10.08 -7.32 -2.22
CA LYS A 122 9.40 -8.38 -1.48
C LYS A 122 7.96 -7.95 -1.24
N ILE A 123 7.00 -8.72 -1.76
CA ILE A 123 5.57 -8.40 -1.69
C ILE A 123 4.90 -9.21 -0.59
N ILE A 124 4.17 -8.50 0.28
CA ILE A 124 3.36 -9.06 1.35
C ILE A 124 1.97 -8.41 1.26
N VAL A 125 0.93 -9.23 1.22
CA VAL A 125 -0.46 -8.78 1.17
C VAL A 125 -1.16 -9.23 2.45
N LEU A 126 -1.58 -8.26 3.25
CA LEU A 126 -2.23 -8.45 4.54
C LEU A 126 -3.73 -8.18 4.40
N TYR A 127 -4.56 -9.17 4.66
CA TYR A 127 -6.01 -9.01 4.59
C TYR A 127 -6.57 -8.63 5.96
N LYS A 128 -7.25 -7.50 6.04
CA LYS A 128 -8.00 -7.07 7.23
C LYS A 128 -9.25 -7.95 7.40
N SER A 129 -9.00 -9.21 7.65
CA SER A 129 -9.98 -10.28 7.79
C SER A 129 -9.32 -11.53 8.38
N THR A 130 -10.13 -12.53 8.74
CA THR A 130 -9.66 -13.81 9.27
C THR A 130 -9.26 -14.83 8.20
N PHE A 131 -9.39 -14.49 6.94
CA PHE A 131 -9.02 -15.33 5.80
C PHE A 131 -8.53 -14.52 4.62
N VAL A 132 -7.79 -15.15 3.72
CA VAL A 132 -7.29 -14.55 2.49
C VAL A 132 -8.41 -14.48 1.45
N ASN A 133 -8.93 -13.28 1.18
CA ASN A 133 -9.93 -13.05 0.13
C ASN A 133 -9.30 -12.32 -1.04
N ARG A 134 -8.78 -13.07 -2.00
CA ARG A 134 -8.08 -12.53 -3.18
C ARG A 134 -8.97 -11.71 -4.11
N ASP A 135 -10.30 -11.83 -4.02
CA ASP A 135 -11.24 -11.05 -4.84
C ASP A 135 -11.27 -9.57 -4.44
N LYS A 136 -10.86 -9.24 -3.20
CA LYS A 136 -10.70 -7.87 -2.72
C LYS A 136 -9.35 -7.25 -3.05
N CYS A 137 -8.41 -8.05 -3.56
CA CYS A 137 -7.07 -7.62 -3.89
C CYS A 137 -7.02 -7.04 -5.31
N PRO A 138 -6.25 -5.97 -5.58
CA PRO A 138 -5.97 -5.51 -6.93
C PRO A 138 -5.45 -6.64 -7.82
N GLU A 139 -5.90 -6.69 -9.07
CA GLU A 139 -5.62 -7.82 -9.97
C GLU A 139 -4.13 -8.03 -10.22
N VAL A 140 -3.40 -6.95 -10.36
CA VAL A 140 -1.96 -6.96 -10.68
C VAL A 140 -1.12 -7.69 -9.62
N ILE A 141 -1.54 -7.66 -8.35
CA ILE A 141 -0.81 -8.24 -7.22
C ILE A 141 -1.48 -9.49 -6.63
N ARG A 142 -2.68 -9.84 -7.09
CA ARG A 142 -3.53 -10.92 -6.58
C ARG A 142 -2.81 -12.27 -6.39
N TRP A 143 -1.87 -12.58 -7.25
CA TRP A 143 -1.12 -13.83 -7.27
C TRP A 143 0.38 -13.63 -7.03
N LYS A 144 0.79 -12.47 -6.49
CA LYS A 144 2.18 -12.13 -6.24
C LYS A 144 2.47 -12.05 -4.75
N GLY A 145 3.60 -12.60 -4.33
CA GLY A 145 4.10 -12.48 -2.97
C GLY A 145 3.40 -13.39 -1.95
N ILE A 146 3.47 -13.00 -0.69
CA ILE A 146 2.92 -13.72 0.46
C ILE A 146 1.60 -13.10 0.86
N HIS A 147 0.55 -13.90 0.95
CA HIS A 147 -0.79 -13.45 1.32
C HIS A 147 -1.20 -14.09 2.65
N VAL A 148 -1.53 -13.26 3.65
CA VAL A 148 -1.93 -13.74 4.98
C VAL A 148 -3.08 -12.89 5.54
N PRO A 149 -3.95 -13.47 6.39
CA PRO A 149 -4.92 -12.70 7.16
C PRO A 149 -4.21 -11.92 8.27
N MET A 150 -4.79 -10.76 8.65
CA MET A 150 -4.35 -9.96 9.79
C MET A 150 -5.16 -10.23 11.05
N GLU A 151 -6.24 -10.99 10.96
CA GLU A 151 -7.18 -11.21 12.06
C GLU A 151 -7.37 -12.69 12.31
N LYS A 152 -7.69 -13.03 13.57
CA LYS A 152 -8.04 -14.37 14.00
C LYS A 152 -9.10 -14.35 15.09
N TRP A 153 -9.93 -15.39 15.14
CA TRP A 153 -10.83 -15.62 16.26
C TRP A 153 -10.12 -16.37 17.37
N ILE A 154 -10.32 -15.91 18.61
CA ILE A 154 -9.96 -16.64 19.83
C ILE A 154 -11.24 -16.72 20.66
N GLY A 155 -11.85 -17.91 20.70
CA GLY A 155 -13.21 -18.06 21.19
C GLY A 155 -14.19 -17.22 20.35
N ASN A 156 -14.93 -16.31 20.99
CA ASN A 156 -15.90 -15.42 20.34
C ASN A 156 -15.38 -13.99 20.13
N THR A 157 -14.07 -13.77 20.28
CA THR A 157 -13.47 -12.43 20.15
C THR A 157 -12.51 -12.40 18.96
N LEU A 158 -12.63 -11.34 18.16
CA LEU A 158 -11.76 -11.08 17.04
C LEU A 158 -10.51 -10.35 17.53
N TYR A 159 -9.34 -10.86 17.14
CA TYR A 159 -8.03 -10.26 17.45
C TYR A 159 -7.21 -10.05 16.20
N LEU A 160 -6.30 -9.08 16.25
CA LEU A 160 -5.24 -8.96 15.25
C LEU A 160 -4.22 -10.08 15.42
N ASP A 161 -3.86 -10.74 14.31
CA ASP A 161 -2.94 -11.88 14.29
C ASP A 161 -1.49 -11.42 14.04
N TYR A 162 -0.85 -10.95 15.12
CA TYR A 162 0.54 -10.53 15.09
C TYR A 162 1.48 -11.61 14.56
N ASP A 163 1.29 -12.86 14.97
CA ASP A 163 2.20 -13.96 14.61
C ASP A 163 2.18 -14.25 13.11
N SER A 164 1.00 -14.26 12.49
CA SER A 164 0.87 -14.42 11.04
C SER A 164 1.56 -13.28 10.28
N VAL A 165 1.36 -12.04 10.74
CA VAL A 165 1.98 -10.85 10.13
C VAL A 165 3.50 -10.89 10.29
N ARG A 166 4.00 -11.19 11.48
CA ARG A 166 5.43 -11.30 11.77
C ARG A 166 6.11 -12.34 10.88
N ASN A 167 5.50 -13.53 10.78
CA ASN A 167 6.03 -14.61 9.95
C ASN A 167 6.08 -14.23 8.46
N ALA A 168 5.07 -13.52 7.96
CA ALA A 168 5.04 -13.03 6.58
C ALA A 168 6.14 -12.00 6.30
N ILE A 169 6.40 -11.11 7.26
CA ILE A 169 7.49 -10.12 7.17
C ILE A 169 8.85 -10.82 7.24
N GLY A 170 8.94 -11.99 7.88
CA GLY A 170 10.16 -12.81 7.96
C GLY A 170 11.08 -12.38 9.10
N GLN A 171 10.50 -12.12 10.25
CA GLN A 171 11.21 -11.75 11.47
C GLN A 171 10.94 -12.72 12.62
#